data_3de17235c9bc1da31211a672b81ccb5b
#
_entry.id   3de17235c9bc1da31211a672b81ccb5b
#
_cell.length_a   1.000
_cell.length_b   1.000
_cell.length_c   1.000
_cell.angle_alpha   90.00
_cell.angle_beta   90.00
_cell.angle_gamma   90.00
#
_symmetry.space_group_name_H-M   'P 1'
#
loop_
_entity.id
_entity.type
_entity.pdbx_description
1 polymer ?
#
loop_
_entity_poly.entity_id
_entity_poly.type
_entity_poly.pdbx_seq_one_letter_code
_entity_poly.pdbx_strand_id
1 'polypeptide(L)'
;MKKLLLLLATLTFTLGMSAIVMADTPSNIDYNNMHIVWSDEFSGNALNENYWECQTGDGKDYGIPGWGNNEKQWYRAQNVTVGDGMLSITAKNENIAGKKYTSGRIRTWDGDNNKAKVSVGLGYVEARMKIPSAQGIWPAFWMLGNNGKTWPACGEIDIEESFNYQKYAQATIHFPDKNGADKYLWRQSNPAGYDKTGWNTYGVYRNGEEISFYLNGKEYGYWKTKDDSEGKKSVLNDDYHILLNFAVGGNLAGGEPPSGTLPLTMNVDYVRYYQDGAPAPTTTVKPTTVTKPAKAKIKSLKYKKKRKLIVTMKKIKGVAGYQVRWCDSKSFDGYEQKNVKKPKLTIKGLDKNTKYWVKARAYKKVNGAKLYGKWSSKKSKKVKK
;
A
#
# COMPACT_ATOMS: atom_id res chain seq x y z
N MET A 1 -77.56 18.59 0.79
CA MET A 1 -76.52 18.93 -0.18
C MET A 1 -75.39 19.57 0.56
N LYS A 2 -74.33 18.76 0.90
CA LYS A 2 -73.11 19.25 1.61
C LYS A 2 -72.06 19.53 0.52
N LYS A 3 -71.63 20.76 0.44
CA LYS A 3 -70.54 21.19 -0.44
C LYS A 3 -69.22 20.80 0.21
N LEU A 4 -68.43 19.96 -0.51
CA LEU A 4 -67.08 19.57 -0.16
C LEU A 4 -66.13 20.66 -0.66
N LEU A 5 -65.46 21.37 0.23
CA LEU A 5 -64.41 22.32 -0.10
C LEU A 5 -63.10 21.55 -0.27
N LEU A 6 -62.56 21.55 -1.48
CA LEU A 6 -61.24 21.01 -1.78
C LEU A 6 -60.18 22.09 -1.50
N LEU A 7 -59.38 21.91 -0.44
CA LEU A 7 -58.24 22.75 -0.15
C LEU A 7 -57.04 22.26 -1.01
N LEU A 8 -56.68 23.03 -2.04
CA LEU A 8 -55.40 22.83 -2.76
C LEU A 8 -54.29 23.46 -1.90
N ALA A 9 -53.46 22.62 -1.30
CA ALA A 9 -52.21 23.07 -0.70
C ALA A 9 -51.15 23.18 -1.81
N THR A 10 -50.84 24.39 -2.23
CA THR A 10 -49.70 24.70 -3.10
C THR A 10 -48.43 24.61 -2.26
N LEU A 11 -47.67 23.53 -2.48
CA LEU A 11 -46.34 23.37 -1.91
C LEU A 11 -45.35 24.19 -2.75
N THR A 12 -45.00 25.35 -2.25
CA THR A 12 -43.93 26.20 -2.82
C THR A 12 -42.60 25.58 -2.47
N PHE A 13 -41.97 24.87 -3.42
CA PHE A 13 -40.59 24.45 -3.37
C PHE A 13 -39.72 25.72 -3.50
N THR A 14 -39.22 26.24 -2.40
CA THR A 14 -38.11 27.19 -2.44
C THR A 14 -36.84 26.45 -2.80
N LEU A 15 -36.44 26.53 -4.08
CA LEU A 15 -35.07 26.18 -4.48
C LEU A 15 -34.12 27.12 -3.74
N GLY A 16 -33.52 26.64 -2.69
CA GLY A 16 -32.33 27.26 -2.12
C GLY A 16 -31.23 27.23 -3.16
N MET A 17 -31.02 28.32 -3.88
CA MET A 17 -29.80 28.53 -4.64
C MET A 17 -28.66 28.64 -3.64
N SER A 18 -28.04 27.50 -3.32
CA SER A 18 -26.69 27.50 -2.76
C SER A 18 -25.81 28.23 -3.76
N ALA A 19 -25.30 29.38 -3.36
CA ALA A 19 -24.30 30.09 -4.14
C ALA A 19 -23.18 29.12 -4.47
N ILE A 20 -23.05 28.79 -5.74
CA ILE A 20 -21.84 28.13 -6.24
C ILE A 20 -20.75 29.16 -6.03
N VAL A 21 -19.98 29.02 -4.94
CA VAL A 21 -18.69 29.68 -4.82
C VAL A 21 -17.93 29.23 -6.04
N MET A 22 -17.71 30.13 -7.00
CA MET A 22 -16.82 29.90 -8.12
C MET A 22 -15.49 29.46 -7.49
N ALA A 23 -15.17 28.18 -7.61
CA ALA A 23 -13.87 27.68 -7.23
C ALA A 23 -12.83 28.45 -8.04
N ASP A 24 -11.81 28.94 -7.39
CA ASP A 24 -10.61 29.41 -8.06
C ASP A 24 -10.19 28.41 -9.14
N THR A 25 -9.64 28.90 -10.24
CA THR A 25 -9.22 28.03 -11.35
C THR A 25 -8.36 26.90 -10.80
N PRO A 26 -8.71 25.60 -11.03
CA PRO A 26 -7.96 24.50 -10.43
C PRO A 26 -6.46 24.64 -10.64
N SER A 27 -5.70 24.68 -9.56
CA SER A 27 -4.26 24.85 -9.63
C SER A 27 -3.58 23.56 -10.10
N ASN A 28 -2.47 23.70 -10.83
CA ASN A 28 -1.61 22.55 -11.09
C ASN A 28 -0.65 22.39 -9.93
N ILE A 29 -0.29 21.13 -9.62
CA ILE A 29 0.80 20.89 -8.66
C ILE A 29 2.12 21.46 -9.18
N ASP A 30 2.81 22.24 -8.37
CA ASP A 30 4.10 22.85 -8.71
C ASP A 30 5.27 22.04 -8.17
N TYR A 31 5.72 21.09 -8.96
CA TYR A 31 6.90 20.28 -8.62
C TYR A 31 8.20 21.06 -8.55
N ASN A 32 8.29 22.28 -9.13
CA ASN A 32 9.55 23.06 -9.14
C ASN A 32 9.93 23.58 -7.76
N ASN A 33 8.93 23.77 -6.91
CA ASN A 33 9.12 24.23 -5.53
C ASN A 33 9.09 23.09 -4.52
N MET A 34 9.22 21.85 -4.96
CA MET A 34 9.16 20.66 -4.11
C MET A 34 10.40 19.79 -4.31
N HIS A 35 10.73 18.99 -3.31
CA HIS A 35 11.74 17.94 -3.42
C HIS A 35 11.21 16.61 -2.91
N ILE A 36 11.68 15.51 -3.51
CA ILE A 36 11.32 14.15 -3.07
C ILE A 36 12.02 13.86 -1.73
N VAL A 37 11.22 13.61 -0.70
CA VAL A 37 11.68 13.16 0.62
C VAL A 37 11.79 11.64 0.66
N TRP A 38 10.82 10.96 0.05
CA TRP A 38 10.77 9.51 -0.03
C TRP A 38 10.06 9.06 -1.31
N SER A 39 10.50 7.94 -1.86
CA SER A 39 9.78 7.23 -2.92
C SER A 39 10.03 5.74 -2.91
N ASP A 40 9.08 4.98 -3.45
CA ASP A 40 9.30 3.62 -3.95
C ASP A 40 8.86 3.54 -5.42
N GLU A 41 9.84 3.37 -6.29
CA GLU A 41 9.68 3.24 -7.74
C GLU A 41 9.49 1.77 -8.14
N PHE A 42 9.26 0.87 -7.21
CA PHE A 42 9.08 -0.56 -7.39
C PHE A 42 10.03 -1.22 -8.41
N SER A 43 11.20 -0.63 -8.58
CA SER A 43 12.22 -1.05 -9.57
C SER A 43 12.91 -2.38 -9.23
N GLY A 44 12.48 -3.02 -8.14
CA GLY A 44 12.97 -4.33 -7.70
C GLY A 44 12.24 -5.50 -8.35
N ASN A 45 12.43 -6.67 -7.78
CA ASN A 45 11.69 -7.90 -8.11
C ASN A 45 11.06 -8.54 -6.86
N ALA A 46 10.84 -7.76 -5.83
CA ALA A 46 10.13 -8.10 -4.61
C ALA A 46 9.80 -6.82 -3.84
N LEU A 47 8.70 -6.83 -3.12
CA LEU A 47 8.30 -5.74 -2.23
C LEU A 47 9.44 -5.39 -1.27
N ASN A 48 9.69 -4.10 -1.06
CA ASN A 48 10.72 -3.62 -0.15
C ASN A 48 10.19 -3.66 1.30
N GLU A 49 10.49 -4.73 2.01
CA GLU A 49 10.06 -4.95 3.40
C GLU A 49 10.58 -3.88 4.40
N ASN A 50 11.52 -2.99 4.00
CA ASN A 50 11.92 -1.87 4.84
C ASN A 50 10.91 -0.72 4.79
N TYR A 51 10.13 -0.62 3.73
CA TYR A 51 9.09 0.38 3.55
C TYR A 51 7.70 -0.18 3.79
N TRP A 52 7.46 -1.43 3.38
CA TRP A 52 6.13 -2.01 3.34
C TRP A 52 6.00 -3.25 4.22
N GLU A 53 4.84 -3.40 4.82
CA GLU A 53 4.36 -4.61 5.47
C GLU A 53 3.13 -5.12 4.72
N CYS A 54 3.08 -6.43 4.44
CA CYS A 54 1.85 -7.06 3.98
C CYS A 54 0.97 -7.40 5.18
N GLN A 55 -0.23 -6.85 5.23
CA GLN A 55 -1.25 -7.30 6.15
C GLN A 55 -1.90 -8.58 5.62
N THR A 56 -2.25 -9.50 6.50
CA THR A 56 -2.81 -10.82 6.14
C THR A 56 -4.08 -11.10 6.92
N GLY A 57 -4.93 -11.97 6.37
CA GLY A 57 -6.15 -12.39 7.05
C GLY A 57 -7.40 -11.64 6.61
N ASP A 58 -8.42 -11.75 7.44
CA ASP A 58 -9.73 -11.11 7.25
C ASP A 58 -9.97 -9.92 8.21
N GLY A 59 -8.90 -9.41 8.82
CA GLY A 59 -8.93 -8.29 9.75
C GLY A 59 -9.15 -8.66 11.22
N LYS A 60 -9.47 -9.91 11.55
CA LYS A 60 -9.71 -10.34 12.95
C LYS A 60 -8.49 -10.13 13.84
N ASP A 61 -7.30 -10.50 13.35
CA ASP A 61 -6.05 -10.37 14.10
C ASP A 61 -5.64 -8.90 14.33
N TYR A 62 -6.30 -7.97 13.63
CA TYR A 62 -6.13 -6.52 13.78
C TYR A 62 -7.28 -5.86 14.55
N GLY A 63 -8.22 -6.65 15.11
CA GLY A 63 -9.38 -6.14 15.84
C GLY A 63 -10.49 -5.54 14.98
N ILE A 64 -10.42 -5.68 13.64
CA ILE A 64 -11.37 -5.15 12.66
C ILE A 64 -11.87 -6.25 11.71
N PRO A 65 -12.71 -7.21 12.17
CA PRO A 65 -13.22 -8.30 11.34
C PRO A 65 -13.85 -7.78 10.05
N GLY A 66 -13.58 -8.46 8.92
CA GLY A 66 -13.98 -7.97 7.59
C GLY A 66 -13.35 -6.63 7.23
N TRP A 67 -12.19 -6.30 7.85
CA TRP A 67 -11.46 -5.03 7.72
C TRP A 67 -12.30 -3.79 8.05
N GLY A 68 -13.32 -3.95 8.91
CA GLY A 68 -14.26 -2.90 9.29
C GLY A 68 -15.37 -2.64 8.26
N ASN A 69 -15.28 -3.18 7.06
CA ASN A 69 -16.13 -2.86 5.91
C ASN A 69 -16.89 -4.06 5.34
N ASN A 70 -16.98 -5.18 6.05
CA ASN A 70 -17.58 -6.44 5.56
C ASN A 70 -16.93 -6.98 4.28
N GLU A 71 -15.63 -6.72 4.09
CA GLU A 71 -14.85 -7.17 2.95
C GLU A 71 -14.83 -8.72 2.88
N LYS A 72 -14.81 -9.26 1.66
CA LYS A 72 -15.05 -10.70 1.41
C LYS A 72 -13.77 -11.51 1.20
N GLN A 73 -12.64 -10.88 0.92
CA GLN A 73 -11.36 -11.54 0.68
C GLN A 73 -10.60 -11.89 1.95
N TRP A 74 -9.64 -12.79 1.77
CA TRP A 74 -8.51 -13.01 2.66
C TRP A 74 -7.28 -12.30 2.07
N TYR A 75 -6.71 -11.34 2.76
CA TYR A 75 -5.46 -10.70 2.30
C TYR A 75 -4.26 -11.59 2.56
N ARG A 76 -3.30 -11.58 1.63
CA ARG A 76 -2.07 -12.37 1.72
C ARG A 76 -0.94 -11.79 0.87
N ALA A 77 0.30 -12.00 1.32
CA ALA A 77 1.50 -11.49 0.64
C ALA A 77 1.70 -12.05 -0.77
N GLN A 78 1.14 -13.24 -1.08
CA GLN A 78 1.25 -13.87 -2.41
C GLN A 78 0.42 -13.18 -3.50
N ASN A 79 -0.49 -12.31 -3.10
CA ASN A 79 -1.27 -11.47 -4.02
C ASN A 79 -0.60 -10.12 -4.31
N VAL A 80 0.58 -9.88 -3.70
CA VAL A 80 1.39 -8.68 -3.88
C VAL A 80 2.70 -9.06 -4.56
N THR A 81 2.95 -8.53 -5.73
CA THR A 81 4.18 -8.79 -6.49
C THR A 81 4.82 -7.51 -6.96
N VAL A 82 6.14 -7.50 -7.09
CA VAL A 82 6.91 -6.40 -7.69
C VAL A 82 7.76 -7.00 -8.81
N GLY A 83 7.64 -6.43 -9.98
CA GLY A 83 8.38 -6.82 -11.17
C GLY A 83 8.11 -5.83 -12.30
N ASP A 84 8.96 -5.82 -13.31
CA ASP A 84 8.83 -4.97 -14.50
C ASP A 84 8.65 -3.47 -14.18
N GLY A 85 9.26 -3.04 -13.06
CA GLY A 85 9.22 -1.64 -12.61
C GLY A 85 7.91 -1.24 -11.92
N MET A 86 7.06 -2.17 -11.50
CA MET A 86 5.79 -1.85 -10.86
C MET A 86 5.42 -2.80 -9.72
N LEU A 87 4.57 -2.33 -8.83
CA LEU A 87 3.81 -3.13 -7.87
C LEU A 87 2.51 -3.62 -8.52
N SER A 88 2.16 -4.86 -8.29
CA SER A 88 0.89 -5.46 -8.70
C SER A 88 0.19 -6.07 -7.49
N ILE A 89 -1.04 -5.65 -7.25
CA ILE A 89 -1.94 -6.23 -6.23
C ILE A 89 -3.07 -6.94 -6.98
N THR A 90 -3.16 -8.26 -6.85
CA THR A 90 -4.11 -9.08 -7.62
C THR A 90 -5.17 -9.70 -6.72
N ALA A 91 -6.43 -9.38 -6.99
CA ALA A 91 -7.57 -10.10 -6.43
C ALA A 91 -7.86 -11.37 -7.23
N LYS A 92 -8.15 -12.49 -6.56
CA LYS A 92 -8.32 -13.81 -7.18
C LYS A 92 -9.49 -14.58 -6.56
N ASN A 93 -10.06 -15.50 -7.35
CA ASN A 93 -10.93 -16.57 -6.84
C ASN A 93 -10.04 -17.67 -6.24
N GLU A 94 -9.87 -17.68 -4.95
CA GLU A 94 -9.10 -18.68 -4.20
C GLU A 94 -9.73 -18.90 -2.83
N ASN A 95 -10.08 -20.15 -2.51
CA ASN A 95 -10.67 -20.51 -1.23
C ASN A 95 -9.57 -20.63 -0.15
N ILE A 96 -9.54 -19.71 0.80
CA ILE A 96 -8.59 -19.72 1.93
C ILE A 96 -9.32 -19.32 3.21
N ALA A 97 -9.16 -20.12 4.26
CA ALA A 97 -9.72 -19.85 5.60
C ALA A 97 -11.24 -19.52 5.59
N GLY A 98 -12.01 -20.16 4.70
CA GLY A 98 -13.45 -19.96 4.55
C GLY A 98 -13.85 -18.74 3.72
N LYS A 99 -12.88 -17.97 3.19
CA LYS A 99 -13.12 -16.88 2.23
C LYS A 99 -13.00 -17.41 0.81
N LYS A 100 -13.86 -16.95 -0.11
CA LYS A 100 -13.86 -17.34 -1.53
C LYS A 100 -12.82 -16.57 -2.38
N TYR A 101 -12.30 -15.48 -1.85
CA TYR A 101 -11.43 -14.56 -2.56
C TYR A 101 -10.14 -14.34 -1.79
N THR A 102 -9.04 -14.11 -2.51
CA THR A 102 -7.80 -13.59 -1.95
C THR A 102 -7.42 -12.29 -2.62
N SER A 103 -6.71 -11.43 -1.90
CA SER A 103 -6.18 -10.17 -2.42
C SER A 103 -4.95 -9.72 -1.64
N GLY A 104 -4.47 -8.49 -1.89
CA GLY A 104 -3.33 -7.89 -1.21
C GLY A 104 -3.66 -6.58 -0.51
N ARG A 105 -3.01 -6.36 0.64
CA ARG A 105 -3.02 -5.11 1.40
C ARG A 105 -1.63 -4.87 1.97
N ILE A 106 -1.07 -3.71 1.69
CA ILE A 106 0.25 -3.29 2.19
C ILE A 106 0.15 -1.93 2.85
N ARG A 107 1.04 -1.69 3.81
CA ARG A 107 1.14 -0.40 4.51
C ARG A 107 2.59 -0.04 4.82
N THR A 108 2.86 1.26 4.96
CA THR A 108 4.17 1.75 5.41
C THR A 108 4.28 1.78 6.94
N TRP A 109 3.79 0.75 7.61
CA TRP A 109 3.79 0.56 9.05
C TRP A 109 4.50 -0.74 9.43
N ASP A 110 5.09 -0.79 10.62
CA ASP A 110 5.68 -1.97 11.23
C ASP A 110 4.77 -2.40 12.40
N GLY A 111 3.95 -3.41 12.17
CA GLY A 111 3.00 -3.91 13.17
C GLY A 111 3.68 -4.52 14.39
N ASP A 112 4.85 -5.16 14.19
CA ASP A 112 5.61 -5.80 15.27
C ASP A 112 6.18 -4.76 16.26
N ASN A 113 6.55 -3.57 15.77
CA ASN A 113 7.13 -2.49 16.56
C ASN A 113 6.16 -1.32 16.79
N ASN A 114 4.95 -1.40 16.28
CA ASN A 114 3.90 -0.38 16.34
C ASN A 114 4.41 1.02 15.97
N LYS A 115 5.06 1.15 14.81
CA LYS A 115 5.63 2.41 14.30
C LYS A 115 5.60 2.49 12.79
N ALA A 116 5.59 3.70 12.25
CA ALA A 116 5.72 3.92 10.81
C ALA A 116 7.11 3.46 10.32
N LYS A 117 7.13 2.73 9.20
CA LYS A 117 8.34 2.48 8.39
C LYS A 117 8.64 3.68 7.52
N VAL A 118 7.59 4.33 7.02
CA VAL A 118 7.62 5.63 6.36
C VAL A 118 6.49 6.45 6.94
N SER A 119 6.81 7.63 7.46
CA SER A 119 5.87 8.62 7.95
C SER A 119 5.85 9.79 6.99
N VAL A 120 4.65 10.24 6.62
CA VAL A 120 4.44 11.37 5.73
C VAL A 120 3.73 12.49 6.51
N GLY A 121 4.41 13.63 6.63
CA GLY A 121 3.88 14.85 7.24
C GLY A 121 3.20 15.76 6.20
N LEU A 122 3.29 17.08 6.41
CA LEU A 122 2.82 18.06 5.43
C LEU A 122 3.65 17.96 4.13
N GLY A 123 3.04 18.31 3.01
CA GLY A 123 3.61 18.19 1.67
C GLY A 123 2.71 17.42 0.72
N TYR A 124 3.25 16.91 -0.36
CA TYR A 124 2.51 16.24 -1.43
C TYR A 124 2.82 14.74 -1.49
N VAL A 125 1.79 13.91 -1.47
CA VAL A 125 1.90 12.45 -1.63
C VAL A 125 1.15 12.06 -2.89
N GLU A 126 1.79 11.27 -3.76
CA GLU A 126 1.15 10.78 -4.98
C GLU A 126 1.50 9.32 -5.29
N ALA A 127 0.61 8.66 -6.01
CA ALA A 127 0.86 7.39 -6.67
C ALA A 127 0.42 7.44 -8.14
N ARG A 128 1.19 6.80 -9.02
CA ARG A 128 0.78 6.57 -10.41
C ARG A 128 0.26 5.16 -10.55
N MET A 129 -1.02 5.04 -10.92
CA MET A 129 -1.74 3.78 -10.82
C MET A 129 -2.60 3.49 -12.05
N LYS A 130 -2.83 2.18 -12.28
CA LYS A 130 -3.92 1.63 -13.10
C LYS A 130 -4.87 0.87 -12.19
N ILE A 131 -6.14 1.21 -12.25
CA ILE A 131 -7.19 0.64 -11.39
C ILE A 131 -8.16 -0.15 -12.26
N PRO A 132 -8.40 -1.44 -11.99
CA PRO A 132 -9.35 -2.22 -12.77
C PRO A 132 -10.79 -1.72 -12.57
N SER A 133 -11.68 -2.08 -13.50
CA SER A 133 -13.09 -1.71 -13.48
C SER A 133 -13.96 -2.95 -13.60
N ALA A 134 -14.69 -3.29 -12.54
CA ALA A 134 -15.62 -4.42 -12.50
C ALA A 134 -16.58 -4.29 -11.31
N GLN A 135 -17.71 -5.00 -11.33
CA GLN A 135 -18.61 -5.10 -10.20
C GLN A 135 -17.95 -5.86 -9.04
N GLY A 136 -18.21 -5.42 -7.79
CA GLY A 136 -17.78 -6.11 -6.58
C GLY A 136 -16.31 -5.94 -6.23
N ILE A 137 -15.65 -4.88 -6.72
CA ILE A 137 -14.24 -4.56 -6.40
C ILE A 137 -14.12 -3.18 -5.74
N TRP A 138 -13.07 -3.03 -4.92
CA TRP A 138 -12.77 -1.78 -4.21
C TRP A 138 -11.26 -1.63 -3.97
N PRO A 139 -10.48 -1.26 -4.99
CA PRO A 139 -9.10 -0.83 -4.83
C PRO A 139 -9.01 0.56 -4.20
N ALA A 140 -7.97 0.78 -3.36
CA ALA A 140 -7.75 2.04 -2.67
C ALA A 140 -6.26 2.38 -2.49
N PHE A 141 -5.98 3.69 -2.53
CA PHE A 141 -4.74 4.34 -2.14
C PHE A 141 -5.07 5.41 -1.09
N TRP A 142 -4.60 5.24 0.12
CA TRP A 142 -5.02 6.02 1.26
C TRP A 142 -3.97 6.11 2.37
N MET A 143 -4.24 6.88 3.39
CA MET A 143 -3.34 7.13 4.52
C MET A 143 -4.10 7.08 5.84
N LEU A 144 -3.46 6.55 6.88
CA LEU A 144 -4.00 6.48 8.24
C LEU A 144 -3.04 7.17 9.22
N GLY A 145 -3.61 7.93 10.17
CA GLY A 145 -2.84 8.76 11.09
C GLY A 145 -1.97 7.98 12.08
N ASN A 146 -0.82 8.57 12.41
CA ASN A 146 0.22 7.98 13.26
C ASN A 146 0.19 8.47 14.72
N ASN A 147 -0.86 9.20 15.13
CA ASN A 147 -0.96 9.84 16.45
C ASN A 147 -1.28 8.89 17.61
N GLY A 148 -1.38 7.58 17.34
CA GLY A 148 -1.63 6.54 18.35
C GLY A 148 -3.08 6.44 18.83
N LYS A 149 -4.00 7.21 18.27
CA LYS A 149 -5.42 7.13 18.59
C LYS A 149 -6.12 6.09 17.72
N THR A 150 -7.28 5.63 18.17
CA THR A 150 -8.17 4.77 17.36
C THR A 150 -8.93 5.60 16.33
N TRP A 151 -9.35 4.95 15.27
CA TRP A 151 -10.23 5.55 14.26
C TRP A 151 -11.60 5.97 14.87
N PRO A 152 -12.18 7.13 14.48
CA PRO A 152 -11.70 8.11 13.50
C PRO A 152 -10.73 9.16 14.06
N ALA A 153 -10.43 9.12 15.37
CA ALA A 153 -9.60 10.12 16.03
C ALA A 153 -8.13 10.13 15.58
N CYS A 154 -7.65 9.07 14.91
CA CYS A 154 -6.34 9.10 14.26
C CYS A 154 -6.34 9.95 12.98
N GLY A 155 -7.51 10.13 12.34
CA GLY A 155 -7.63 10.72 11.01
C GLY A 155 -7.35 9.71 9.89
N GLU A 156 -8.05 9.86 8.76
CA GLU A 156 -7.85 9.07 7.54
C GLU A 156 -7.98 9.98 6.31
N ILE A 157 -7.16 9.73 5.30
CA ILE A 157 -7.16 10.48 4.04
C ILE A 157 -7.12 9.48 2.90
N ASP A 158 -8.24 9.32 2.21
CA ASP A 158 -8.37 8.47 1.03
C ASP A 158 -8.04 9.30 -0.20
N ILE A 159 -6.89 9.03 -0.80
CA ILE A 159 -6.40 9.79 -1.96
C ILE A 159 -7.12 9.33 -3.22
N GLU A 160 -7.39 8.04 -3.32
CA GLU A 160 -8.22 7.43 -4.35
C GLU A 160 -8.91 6.19 -3.81
N GLU A 161 -10.24 6.17 -3.89
CA GLU A 161 -11.06 4.99 -3.71
C GLU A 161 -11.88 4.74 -4.97
N SER A 162 -11.86 3.52 -5.46
CA SER A 162 -12.58 3.16 -6.67
C SER A 162 -13.50 1.98 -6.45
N PHE A 163 -14.79 2.17 -6.69
CA PHE A 163 -15.83 1.15 -6.52
C PHE A 163 -16.38 0.71 -7.87
N ASN A 164 -16.45 -0.57 -8.09
CA ASN A 164 -17.17 -1.15 -9.24
C ASN A 164 -16.75 -0.51 -10.58
N TYR A 165 -17.74 -0.12 -11.37
CA TYR A 165 -17.60 0.55 -12.67
C TYR A 165 -17.51 2.07 -12.58
N GLN A 166 -17.17 2.62 -11.42
CA GLN A 166 -17.02 4.05 -11.20
C GLN A 166 -16.17 4.72 -12.29
N LYS A 167 -16.64 5.86 -12.81
CA LYS A 167 -16.01 6.61 -13.91
C LYS A 167 -15.41 7.94 -13.45
N TYR A 168 -15.16 8.12 -12.18
CA TYR A 168 -14.58 9.31 -11.57
C TYR A 168 -13.53 8.92 -10.55
N ALA A 169 -12.55 9.79 -10.32
CA ALA A 169 -11.67 9.71 -9.17
C ALA A 169 -12.41 10.21 -7.94
N GLN A 170 -12.23 9.57 -6.80
CA GLN A 170 -12.85 9.98 -5.53
C GLN A 170 -11.82 10.01 -4.41
N ALA A 171 -11.80 11.14 -3.71
CA ALA A 171 -11.07 11.31 -2.47
C ALA A 171 -12.02 11.54 -1.31
N THR A 172 -11.65 11.04 -0.12
CA THR A 172 -12.41 11.20 1.12
C THR A 172 -11.46 11.59 2.25
N ILE A 173 -11.94 12.35 3.22
CA ILE A 173 -11.27 12.55 4.51
C ILE A 173 -12.20 12.12 5.63
N HIS A 174 -11.66 11.44 6.65
CA HIS A 174 -12.36 11.06 7.86
C HIS A 174 -11.67 11.63 9.09
N PHE A 175 -12.44 12.21 9.98
CA PHE A 175 -11.96 12.84 11.21
C PHE A 175 -13.06 12.86 12.28
N PRO A 176 -12.73 13.00 13.58
CA PRO A 176 -13.73 13.01 14.64
C PRO A 176 -14.52 14.32 14.63
N ASP A 177 -15.83 14.23 14.80
CA ASP A 177 -16.66 15.36 15.17
C ASP A 177 -16.41 15.76 16.64
N LYS A 178 -17.18 16.74 17.14
CA LYS A 178 -17.08 17.20 18.54
C LYS A 178 -17.40 16.11 19.58
N ASN A 179 -18.13 15.07 19.19
CA ASN A 179 -18.50 13.94 20.04
C ASN A 179 -17.58 12.74 19.87
N GLY A 180 -16.59 12.84 18.98
CA GLY A 180 -15.67 11.76 18.63
C GLY A 180 -16.21 10.75 17.61
N ALA A 181 -17.40 11.01 17.02
CA ALA A 181 -17.95 10.19 15.95
C ALA A 181 -17.29 10.53 14.61
N ASP A 182 -17.35 9.60 13.67
CA ASP A 182 -16.82 9.83 12.32
C ASP A 182 -17.59 10.94 11.62
N LYS A 183 -16.84 11.90 11.11
CA LYS A 183 -17.27 12.90 10.16
C LYS A 183 -16.42 12.75 8.91
N TYR A 184 -17.07 12.67 7.75
CA TYR A 184 -16.36 12.53 6.49
C TYR A 184 -16.80 13.55 5.46
N LEU A 185 -15.89 13.92 4.57
CA LEU A 185 -16.12 14.79 3.42
C LEU A 185 -15.45 14.15 2.21
N TRP A 186 -16.09 14.25 1.05
CA TRP A 186 -15.56 13.65 -0.18
C TRP A 186 -15.62 14.61 -1.37
N ARG A 187 -14.77 14.34 -2.37
CA ARG A 187 -14.71 15.05 -3.66
C ARG A 187 -14.59 14.05 -4.78
N GLN A 188 -15.12 14.40 -5.95
CA GLN A 188 -15.06 13.57 -7.13
C GLN A 188 -14.61 14.39 -8.33
N SER A 189 -13.93 13.74 -9.29
CA SER A 189 -13.50 14.34 -10.54
C SER A 189 -13.64 13.36 -11.70
N ASN A 190 -14.30 13.82 -12.77
CA ASN A 190 -14.43 13.07 -14.02
C ASN A 190 -14.08 13.98 -15.20
N PRO A 191 -12.81 14.36 -15.37
CA PRO A 191 -12.40 15.18 -16.50
C PRO A 191 -12.54 14.43 -17.84
N ALA A 192 -12.73 15.15 -18.92
CA ALA A 192 -12.82 14.55 -20.25
C ALA A 192 -11.59 13.66 -20.54
N GLY A 193 -11.83 12.44 -20.97
CA GLY A 193 -10.79 11.45 -21.26
C GLY A 193 -10.24 10.71 -20.04
N TYR A 194 -10.78 10.92 -18.85
CA TYR A 194 -10.39 10.10 -17.68
C TYR A 194 -10.83 8.65 -17.86
N ASP A 195 -9.86 7.77 -17.74
CA ASP A 195 -10.06 6.31 -17.68
C ASP A 195 -9.18 5.74 -16.57
N LYS A 196 -9.77 5.27 -15.48
CA LYS A 196 -9.05 4.67 -14.36
C LYS A 196 -8.26 3.42 -14.75
N THR A 197 -8.63 2.75 -15.84
CA THR A 197 -7.91 1.56 -16.33
C THR A 197 -6.62 1.92 -17.07
N GLY A 198 -6.44 3.18 -17.46
CA GLY A 198 -5.19 3.76 -17.91
C GLY A 198 -4.29 4.18 -16.75
N TRP A 199 -3.07 4.66 -17.07
CA TRP A 199 -2.17 5.24 -16.07
C TRP A 199 -2.64 6.65 -15.70
N ASN A 200 -2.96 6.85 -14.41
CA ASN A 200 -3.28 8.14 -13.82
C ASN A 200 -2.42 8.38 -12.57
N THR A 201 -2.18 9.64 -12.26
CA THR A 201 -1.56 10.08 -11.00
C THR A 201 -2.64 10.60 -10.08
N TYR A 202 -2.71 10.06 -8.88
CA TYR A 202 -3.60 10.49 -7.80
C TYR A 202 -2.76 11.05 -6.67
N GLY A 203 -3.11 12.23 -6.17
CA GLY A 203 -2.28 12.89 -5.16
C GLY A 203 -3.07 13.72 -4.18
N VAL A 204 -2.43 13.98 -3.02
CA VAL A 204 -2.92 14.87 -1.97
C VAL A 204 -1.79 15.80 -1.52
N TYR A 205 -2.08 17.09 -1.45
CA TYR A 205 -1.20 18.12 -0.87
C TYR A 205 -1.79 18.63 0.44
N ARG A 206 -0.94 18.77 1.45
CA ARG A 206 -1.28 19.29 2.77
C ARG A 206 -0.28 20.35 3.20
N ASN A 207 -0.72 21.54 3.50
CA ASN A 207 0.13 22.67 3.94
C ASN A 207 -0.12 23.13 5.38
N GLY A 208 -1.01 22.46 6.12
CA GLY A 208 -1.39 22.79 7.48
C GLY A 208 -2.68 23.64 7.57
N GLU A 209 -3.05 24.32 6.51
CA GLU A 209 -4.29 25.13 6.43
C GLU A 209 -5.33 24.49 5.51
N GLU A 210 -4.85 23.73 4.53
CA GLU A 210 -5.65 23.14 3.47
C GLU A 210 -5.17 21.74 3.09
N ILE A 211 -6.10 20.89 2.64
CA ILE A 211 -5.87 19.62 2.00
C ILE A 211 -6.45 19.72 0.60
N SER A 212 -5.60 19.55 -0.42
CA SER A 212 -6.00 19.62 -1.82
C SER A 212 -5.74 18.29 -2.53
N PHE A 213 -6.67 17.83 -3.35
CA PHE A 213 -6.62 16.58 -4.10
C PHE A 213 -6.38 16.79 -5.58
N TYR A 214 -5.54 15.96 -6.16
CA TYR A 214 -5.06 16.10 -7.53
C TYR A 214 -5.29 14.82 -8.34
N LEU A 215 -5.78 14.99 -9.57
CA LEU A 215 -5.84 13.96 -10.59
C LEU A 215 -5.00 14.40 -11.80
N ASN A 216 -3.97 13.62 -12.13
CA ASN A 216 -3.03 13.94 -13.21
C ASN A 216 -2.40 15.35 -13.08
N GLY A 217 -2.06 15.72 -11.84
CA GLY A 217 -1.44 17.00 -11.50
C GLY A 217 -2.39 18.20 -11.47
N LYS A 218 -3.70 18.01 -11.72
CA LYS A 218 -4.72 19.05 -11.62
C LYS A 218 -5.52 18.89 -10.33
N GLU A 219 -5.64 19.95 -9.56
CA GLU A 219 -6.51 20.01 -8.40
C GLU A 219 -7.97 19.82 -8.81
N TYR A 220 -8.72 19.03 -8.05
CA TYR A 220 -10.13 18.81 -8.26
C TYR A 220 -10.99 19.00 -7.01
N GLY A 221 -10.37 19.20 -5.88
CA GLY A 221 -11.07 19.43 -4.63
C GLY A 221 -10.13 19.79 -3.49
N TYR A 222 -10.62 20.57 -2.55
CA TYR A 222 -9.90 20.93 -1.35
C TYR A 222 -10.81 21.06 -0.13
N TRP A 223 -10.22 21.04 1.05
CA TRP A 223 -10.85 21.45 2.33
C TRP A 223 -9.88 22.27 3.14
N LYS A 224 -10.42 23.25 3.86
CA LYS A 224 -9.66 24.02 4.85
C LYS A 224 -9.66 23.26 6.17
N THR A 225 -8.49 22.93 6.69
CA THR A 225 -8.33 22.11 7.90
C THR A 225 -8.91 22.76 9.16
N LYS A 226 -9.08 24.09 9.19
CA LYS A 226 -9.77 24.81 10.26
C LYS A 226 -11.27 24.48 10.36
N ASP A 227 -11.86 23.95 9.28
CA ASP A 227 -13.28 23.66 9.21
C ASP A 227 -13.62 22.27 9.78
N ASP A 228 -12.63 21.47 10.15
CA ASP A 228 -12.80 20.09 10.61
C ASP A 228 -13.01 19.95 12.12
N SER A 229 -12.60 20.92 12.95
CA SER A 229 -12.53 20.72 14.39
C SER A 229 -12.78 21.95 15.22
N GLU A 230 -13.88 22.62 15.15
CA GLU A 230 -14.35 23.63 16.15
C GLU A 230 -13.20 24.44 16.83
N GLY A 231 -12.17 24.85 16.08
CA GLY A 231 -11.04 25.63 16.56
C GLY A 231 -9.90 24.81 17.21
N LYS A 232 -9.94 23.46 17.17
CA LYS A 232 -8.83 22.59 17.57
C LYS A 232 -7.87 22.38 16.42
N LYS A 233 -6.61 22.04 16.73
CA LYS A 233 -5.65 21.62 15.71
C LYS A 233 -6.18 20.36 15.01
N SER A 234 -6.32 20.44 13.69
CA SER A 234 -6.83 19.33 12.89
C SER A 234 -5.97 18.10 12.99
N VAL A 235 -6.58 16.94 13.24
CA VAL A 235 -5.90 15.63 13.14
C VAL A 235 -5.40 15.36 11.72
N LEU A 236 -6.00 16.01 10.71
CA LEU A 236 -5.61 15.87 9.30
C LEU A 236 -4.23 16.50 9.00
N ASN A 237 -3.66 17.25 9.95
CA ASN A 237 -2.30 17.82 9.87
C ASN A 237 -1.25 16.95 10.60
N ASP A 238 -1.65 15.86 11.24
CA ASP A 238 -0.73 14.92 11.87
C ASP A 238 0.09 14.14 10.81
N ASP A 239 1.05 13.36 11.27
CA ASP A 239 1.79 12.43 10.43
C ASP A 239 0.94 11.19 10.11
N TYR A 240 1.14 10.64 8.92
CA TYR A 240 0.39 9.50 8.38
C TYR A 240 1.32 8.40 7.88
N HIS A 241 0.82 7.18 7.79
CA HIS A 241 1.40 6.11 7.00
C HIS A 241 0.50 5.76 5.81
N ILE A 242 1.11 5.26 4.74
CA ILE A 242 0.47 5.00 3.45
C ILE A 242 -0.05 3.56 3.41
N LEU A 243 -1.22 3.37 2.81
CA LEU A 243 -1.82 2.07 2.54
C LEU A 243 -2.20 1.94 1.06
N LEU A 244 -2.06 0.72 0.56
CA LEU A 244 -2.54 0.29 -0.76
C LEU A 244 -3.22 -1.06 -0.58
N ASN A 245 -4.45 -1.20 -1.03
CA ASN A 245 -5.16 -2.48 -0.99
C ASN A 245 -6.12 -2.63 -2.17
N PHE A 246 -6.54 -3.86 -2.37
CA PHE A 246 -7.57 -4.19 -3.35
C PHE A 246 -8.63 -5.05 -2.65
N ALA A 247 -9.68 -4.42 -2.09
CA ALA A 247 -10.78 -5.12 -1.45
C ALA A 247 -11.72 -5.76 -2.48
N VAL A 248 -12.40 -6.83 -2.07
CA VAL A 248 -13.42 -7.53 -2.84
C VAL A 248 -14.72 -7.51 -2.06
N GLY A 249 -15.80 -7.01 -2.67
CA GLY A 249 -17.06 -6.76 -1.98
C GLY A 249 -16.92 -5.68 -0.92
N GLY A 250 -17.69 -5.80 0.14
CA GLY A 250 -17.71 -4.85 1.25
C GLY A 250 -18.82 -3.82 1.12
N ASN A 251 -18.89 -2.91 2.10
CA ASN A 251 -20.01 -1.96 2.24
C ASN A 251 -20.17 -1.04 1.02
N LEU A 252 -19.06 -0.55 0.44
CA LEU A 252 -19.10 0.40 -0.67
C LEU A 252 -19.14 -0.27 -2.04
N ALA A 253 -18.46 -1.40 -2.21
CA ALA A 253 -18.51 -2.16 -3.47
C ALA A 253 -19.81 -2.99 -3.60
N GLY A 254 -20.59 -3.10 -2.52
CA GLY A 254 -21.80 -3.91 -2.50
C GLY A 254 -21.48 -5.41 -2.43
N GLY A 255 -22.14 -6.21 -3.26
CA GLY A 255 -22.00 -7.66 -3.28
C GLY A 255 -20.67 -8.21 -3.79
N GLU A 256 -20.63 -9.52 -3.90
CA GLU A 256 -19.49 -10.24 -4.49
C GLU A 256 -19.38 -9.96 -6.00
N PRO A 257 -18.18 -10.01 -6.60
CA PRO A 257 -18.04 -9.90 -8.05
C PRO A 257 -18.72 -11.06 -8.76
N PRO A 258 -19.30 -10.84 -9.96
CA PRO A 258 -19.87 -11.92 -10.77
C PRO A 258 -18.84 -13.01 -11.06
N SER A 259 -19.34 -14.24 -11.27
CA SER A 259 -18.47 -15.38 -11.64
C SER A 259 -17.66 -15.04 -12.90
N GLY A 260 -16.37 -15.39 -12.90
CA GLY A 260 -15.46 -15.12 -14.02
C GLY A 260 -14.86 -13.71 -14.05
N THR A 261 -15.26 -12.82 -13.12
CA THR A 261 -14.67 -11.46 -13.05
C THR A 261 -13.20 -11.45 -12.64
N LEU A 262 -12.84 -12.27 -11.65
CA LEU A 262 -11.47 -12.36 -11.16
C LEU A 262 -10.68 -13.47 -11.89
N PRO A 263 -9.35 -13.35 -12.07
CA PRO A 263 -8.46 -12.39 -11.41
C PRO A 263 -8.45 -10.99 -12.06
N LEU A 264 -8.29 -9.96 -11.20
CA LEU A 264 -8.05 -8.57 -11.61
C LEU A 264 -6.86 -8.01 -10.84
N THR A 265 -6.13 -7.08 -11.47
CA THR A 265 -4.91 -6.50 -10.89
C THR A 265 -4.96 -4.98 -10.89
N MET A 266 -4.66 -4.38 -9.75
CA MET A 266 -4.28 -2.99 -9.62
C MET A 266 -2.76 -2.90 -9.77
N ASN A 267 -2.28 -2.00 -10.64
CA ASN A 267 -0.85 -1.74 -10.85
C ASN A 267 -0.47 -0.37 -10.31
N VAL A 268 0.68 -0.27 -9.67
CA VAL A 268 1.27 0.98 -9.16
C VAL A 268 2.69 1.10 -9.68
N ASP A 269 2.95 2.16 -10.44
CA ASP A 269 4.26 2.48 -11.02
C ASP A 269 5.22 3.01 -9.94
N TYR A 270 4.73 3.98 -9.16
CA TYR A 270 5.46 4.54 -8.03
C TYR A 270 4.52 5.07 -6.95
N VAL A 271 5.08 5.27 -5.75
CA VAL A 271 4.55 6.13 -4.68
C VAL A 271 5.64 7.11 -4.28
N ARG A 272 5.31 8.40 -4.22
CA ARG A 272 6.26 9.47 -3.91
C ARG A 272 5.72 10.42 -2.86
N TYR A 273 6.60 10.88 -1.99
CA TYR A 273 6.33 11.94 -1.02
C TYR A 273 7.30 13.09 -1.23
N TYR A 274 6.74 14.29 -1.36
CA TYR A 274 7.44 15.54 -1.59
C TYR A 274 7.18 16.49 -0.44
N GLN A 275 8.15 17.35 -0.14
CA GLN A 275 7.99 18.52 0.71
C GLN A 275 8.32 19.78 -0.05
N ASP A 276 7.72 20.90 0.40
CA ASP A 276 7.99 22.23 -0.15
C ASP A 276 9.42 22.68 0.14
N GLY A 277 9.91 23.60 -0.70
CA GLY A 277 11.23 24.18 -0.60
C GLY A 277 12.35 23.33 -1.20
N ALA A 278 13.53 23.89 -1.25
CA ALA A 278 14.72 23.15 -1.63
C ALA A 278 15.03 22.08 -0.58
N PRO A 279 15.58 20.91 -0.98
CA PRO A 279 16.09 19.95 -0.01
C PRO A 279 17.03 20.69 0.96
N ALA A 280 16.88 20.41 2.27
CA ALA A 280 17.81 20.95 3.25
C ALA A 280 19.24 20.77 2.72
N PRO A 281 20.13 21.78 2.79
CA PRO A 281 21.47 21.66 2.27
C PRO A 281 22.09 20.41 2.88
N THR A 282 22.15 19.37 2.10
CA THR A 282 22.91 18.19 2.47
C THR A 282 24.31 18.69 2.68
N THR A 283 24.79 18.74 3.94
CA THR A 283 26.22 18.71 4.17
C THR A 283 26.73 17.64 3.24
N THR A 284 27.48 18.05 2.23
CA THR A 284 27.95 17.19 1.14
C THR A 284 28.85 16.09 1.70
N VAL A 285 28.20 15.07 2.24
CA VAL A 285 28.78 13.76 2.23
C VAL A 285 28.66 13.35 0.77
N LYS A 286 29.78 13.53 0.03
CA LYS A 286 29.98 13.00 -1.33
C LYS A 286 29.18 11.71 -1.46
N PRO A 287 28.26 11.53 -2.43
CA PRO A 287 27.47 10.32 -2.54
C PRO A 287 28.44 9.16 -2.61
N THR A 288 28.58 8.45 -1.51
CA THR A 288 29.28 7.18 -1.54
C THR A 288 28.35 6.31 -2.34
N THR A 289 28.68 6.07 -3.59
CA THR A 289 27.97 5.14 -4.47
C THR A 289 27.91 3.80 -3.73
N VAL A 290 26.78 3.56 -3.04
CA VAL A 290 26.61 2.33 -2.26
C VAL A 290 26.35 1.22 -3.26
N THR A 291 27.43 0.63 -3.75
CA THR A 291 27.36 -0.49 -4.66
C THR A 291 26.69 -1.68 -3.99
N LYS A 292 25.68 -2.25 -4.67
CA LYS A 292 25.03 -3.49 -4.23
C LYS A 292 26.09 -4.58 -3.99
N PRO A 293 25.92 -5.46 -3.00
CA PRO A 293 26.82 -6.59 -2.79
C PRO A 293 26.99 -7.41 -4.06
N ALA A 294 28.18 -7.93 -4.28
CA ALA A 294 28.42 -8.86 -5.37
C ALA A 294 27.49 -10.09 -5.26
N LYS A 295 27.17 -10.70 -6.41
CA LYS A 295 26.37 -11.93 -6.50
C LYS A 295 26.91 -12.99 -5.56
N ALA A 296 26.10 -13.51 -4.67
CA ALA A 296 26.50 -14.57 -3.77
C ALA A 296 26.78 -15.87 -4.53
N LYS A 297 27.70 -16.70 -4.01
CA LYS A 297 27.99 -18.04 -4.53
C LYS A 297 27.86 -19.05 -3.40
N ILE A 298 27.02 -20.09 -3.57
CA ILE A 298 26.98 -21.24 -2.66
C ILE A 298 28.21 -22.10 -2.97
N LYS A 299 29.18 -22.12 -2.02
CA LYS A 299 30.39 -22.96 -2.13
C LYS A 299 30.03 -24.44 -2.02
N SER A 300 29.24 -24.81 -1.02
CA SER A 300 28.82 -26.21 -0.82
C SER A 300 27.41 -26.29 -0.20
N LEU A 301 26.70 -27.37 -0.56
CA LEU A 301 25.45 -27.82 0.01
C LEU A 301 25.59 -29.29 0.41
N LYS A 302 25.72 -29.55 1.71
CA LYS A 302 26.00 -30.87 2.24
C LYS A 302 24.87 -31.39 3.12
N TYR A 303 24.47 -32.63 2.93
CA TYR A 303 23.57 -33.33 3.86
C TYR A 303 24.33 -33.72 5.12
N LYS A 304 23.67 -33.62 6.28
CA LYS A 304 24.10 -34.13 7.57
C LYS A 304 22.99 -34.98 8.19
N LYS A 305 23.33 -35.99 8.98
CA LYS A 305 22.38 -36.82 9.71
C LYS A 305 21.36 -35.97 10.49
N LYS A 306 20.22 -36.54 10.88
CA LYS A 306 19.08 -35.84 11.55
C LYS A 306 18.43 -34.77 10.66
N ARG A 307 18.17 -35.06 9.36
CA ARG A 307 17.41 -34.21 8.43
C ARG A 307 17.93 -32.76 8.34
N LYS A 308 19.25 -32.59 8.17
CA LYS A 308 19.90 -31.28 8.11
C LYS A 308 20.63 -31.08 6.78
N LEU A 309 20.55 -29.84 6.26
CA LEU A 309 21.41 -29.38 5.17
C LEU A 309 22.33 -28.26 5.67
N ILE A 310 23.60 -28.34 5.36
CA ILE A 310 24.56 -27.27 5.62
C ILE A 310 24.83 -26.54 4.31
N VAL A 311 24.45 -25.27 4.28
CA VAL A 311 24.72 -24.32 3.21
C VAL A 311 25.95 -23.52 3.58
N THR A 312 26.99 -23.53 2.74
CA THR A 312 28.16 -22.67 2.90
C THR A 312 28.29 -21.75 1.69
N MET A 313 28.34 -20.45 1.89
CA MET A 313 28.53 -19.44 0.87
C MET A 313 30.01 -19.02 0.78
N LYS A 314 30.43 -18.49 -0.36
CA LYS A 314 31.73 -17.79 -0.49
C LYS A 314 31.63 -16.50 0.32
N LYS A 315 32.62 -16.22 1.19
CA LYS A 315 32.68 -14.96 1.94
C LYS A 315 32.82 -13.77 0.99
N ILE A 316 32.02 -12.74 1.19
CA ILE A 316 32.08 -11.47 0.46
C ILE A 316 32.50 -10.41 1.47
N LYS A 317 33.54 -9.60 1.13
CA LYS A 317 34.05 -8.51 1.98
C LYS A 317 33.01 -7.37 2.03
N GLY A 318 32.86 -6.74 3.17
CA GLY A 318 32.02 -5.55 3.33
C GLY A 318 30.51 -5.79 3.26
N VAL A 319 30.04 -7.03 3.56
CA VAL A 319 28.61 -7.35 3.69
C VAL A 319 28.22 -7.53 5.14
N ALA A 320 27.00 -7.18 5.50
CA ALA A 320 26.44 -7.35 6.84
C ALA A 320 25.96 -8.79 7.10
N GLY A 321 25.65 -9.54 6.01
CA GLY A 321 25.19 -10.91 6.13
C GLY A 321 24.69 -11.49 4.81
N TYR A 322 23.98 -12.61 4.94
CA TYR A 322 23.43 -13.38 3.84
C TYR A 322 21.98 -13.76 4.12
N GLN A 323 21.14 -13.69 3.10
CA GLN A 323 19.81 -14.26 3.11
C GLN A 323 19.85 -15.57 2.32
N VAL A 324 19.33 -16.63 2.92
CA VAL A 324 19.25 -17.97 2.30
C VAL A 324 17.79 -18.35 2.20
N ARG A 325 17.36 -18.78 1.01
CA ARG A 325 16.03 -19.38 0.76
C ARG A 325 16.19 -20.85 0.42
N TRP A 326 15.22 -21.65 0.87
CA TRP A 326 15.15 -23.08 0.53
C TRP A 326 13.71 -23.53 0.37
N CYS A 327 13.52 -24.53 -0.47
CA CYS A 327 12.22 -25.09 -0.80
C CYS A 327 12.40 -26.47 -1.41
N ASP A 328 11.38 -27.31 -1.39
CA ASP A 328 11.30 -28.59 -2.10
C ASP A 328 10.94 -28.44 -3.59
N SER A 329 10.46 -27.26 -3.99
CA SER A 329 10.18 -26.89 -5.38
C SER A 329 11.34 -26.16 -6.04
N LYS A 330 11.61 -26.47 -7.33
CA LYS A 330 12.63 -25.78 -8.15
C LYS A 330 12.22 -24.34 -8.50
N SER A 331 10.94 -24.06 -8.56
CA SER A 331 10.37 -22.73 -8.79
C SER A 331 10.51 -21.80 -7.57
N PHE A 332 10.68 -22.36 -6.38
CA PHE A 332 10.68 -21.67 -5.09
C PHE A 332 9.29 -21.19 -4.68
N ASP A 333 8.25 -21.88 -5.08
CA ASP A 333 6.92 -21.67 -4.53
C ASP A 333 6.90 -22.19 -3.07
N GLY A 334 6.36 -21.41 -2.16
CA GLY A 334 6.30 -21.78 -0.74
C GLY A 334 7.66 -21.89 -0.04
N TYR A 335 8.63 -21.04 -0.36
CA TYR A 335 9.99 -21.10 0.23
C TYR A 335 10.02 -20.64 1.67
N GLU A 336 10.92 -21.26 2.44
CA GLU A 336 11.39 -20.74 3.71
C GLU A 336 12.66 -19.89 3.53
N GLN A 337 12.91 -18.93 4.42
CA GLN A 337 14.11 -18.10 4.38
C GLN A 337 14.69 -17.79 5.76
N LYS A 338 15.99 -17.50 5.79
CA LYS A 338 16.69 -17.05 7.00
C LYS A 338 17.84 -16.10 6.65
N ASN A 339 17.96 -15.03 7.45
CA ASN A 339 19.13 -14.15 7.42
C ASN A 339 20.19 -14.64 8.39
N VAL A 340 21.46 -14.63 7.96
CA VAL A 340 22.61 -15.05 8.78
C VAL A 340 23.77 -14.06 8.63
N LYS A 341 24.46 -13.73 9.72
CA LYS A 341 25.65 -12.86 9.69
C LYS A 341 26.88 -13.57 9.08
N LYS A 342 27.04 -14.87 9.36
CA LYS A 342 28.15 -15.69 8.83
C LYS A 342 27.79 -16.34 7.51
N PRO A 343 28.72 -16.62 6.58
CA PRO A 343 28.46 -17.27 5.28
C PRO A 343 28.17 -18.78 5.41
N LYS A 344 27.40 -19.17 6.42
CA LYS A 344 27.03 -20.57 6.70
C LYS A 344 25.67 -20.62 7.40
N LEU A 345 24.80 -21.52 6.92
CA LEU A 345 23.51 -21.82 7.54
C LEU A 345 23.35 -23.33 7.67
N THR A 346 22.83 -23.80 8.81
CA THR A 346 22.33 -25.15 8.99
C THR A 346 20.79 -25.11 8.99
N ILE A 347 20.19 -25.70 7.97
CA ILE A 347 18.75 -25.88 7.84
C ILE A 347 18.41 -27.19 8.53
N LYS A 348 17.39 -27.22 9.39
CA LYS A 348 16.97 -28.38 10.19
C LYS A 348 15.51 -28.72 9.88
N GLY A 349 15.04 -29.90 10.32
CA GLY A 349 13.61 -30.25 10.25
C GLY A 349 13.11 -30.61 8.85
N LEU A 350 14.01 -30.85 7.91
CA LEU A 350 13.65 -31.13 6.51
C LEU A 350 13.04 -32.53 6.35
N ASP A 351 12.18 -32.73 5.36
CA ASP A 351 11.51 -34.00 5.08
C ASP A 351 12.46 -35.05 4.53
N LYS A 352 12.24 -36.30 4.96
CA LYS A 352 13.00 -37.46 4.48
C LYS A 352 12.73 -37.68 2.99
N ASN A 353 13.72 -38.17 2.29
CA ASN A 353 13.68 -38.49 0.86
C ASN A 353 13.36 -37.33 -0.08
N THR A 354 13.23 -36.12 0.43
CA THR A 354 12.86 -34.90 -0.31
C THR A 354 14.10 -34.18 -0.84
N LYS A 355 14.00 -33.66 -2.06
CA LYS A 355 15.05 -32.87 -2.72
C LYS A 355 14.77 -31.40 -2.47
N TYR A 356 15.65 -30.72 -1.74
CA TYR A 356 15.57 -29.28 -1.49
C TYR A 356 16.47 -28.49 -2.41
N TRP A 357 15.92 -27.39 -2.90
CA TRP A 357 16.63 -26.36 -3.66
C TRP A 357 16.99 -25.20 -2.74
N VAL A 358 18.19 -24.64 -2.93
CA VAL A 358 18.72 -23.55 -2.08
C VAL A 358 19.32 -22.48 -2.97
N LYS A 359 19.02 -21.21 -2.66
CA LYS A 359 19.68 -20.02 -3.22
C LYS A 359 20.04 -19.05 -2.10
N ALA A 360 21.06 -18.23 -2.30
CA ALA A 360 21.51 -17.25 -1.32
C ALA A 360 21.85 -15.93 -1.98
N ARG A 361 21.67 -14.82 -1.25
CA ARG A 361 22.18 -13.49 -1.63
C ARG A 361 22.85 -12.83 -0.43
N ALA A 362 23.79 -11.92 -0.69
CA ALA A 362 24.42 -11.12 0.35
C ALA A 362 23.65 -9.82 0.56
N TYR A 363 23.78 -9.20 1.73
CA TYR A 363 23.25 -7.86 1.99
C TYR A 363 24.25 -6.99 2.76
N LYS A 364 24.23 -5.69 2.48
CA LYS A 364 24.82 -4.63 3.30
C LYS A 364 23.71 -3.95 4.12
N LYS A 365 24.06 -3.27 5.19
CA LYS A 365 23.16 -2.30 5.85
C LYS A 365 23.54 -0.90 5.38
N VAL A 366 22.56 -0.14 4.94
CA VAL A 366 22.69 1.23 4.49
C VAL A 366 21.55 2.01 5.12
N ASN A 367 21.84 2.96 5.94
CA ASN A 367 20.84 3.74 6.70
C ASN A 367 19.81 2.84 7.42
N GLY A 368 20.30 1.77 8.06
CA GLY A 368 19.43 0.78 8.75
C GLY A 368 18.82 -0.29 7.83
N ALA A 369 18.63 0.00 6.56
CA ALA A 369 18.02 -0.89 5.57
C ALA A 369 18.99 -1.94 4.99
N LYS A 370 18.44 -3.09 4.53
CA LYS A 370 19.23 -4.15 3.88
C LYS A 370 19.27 -3.94 2.37
N LEU A 371 20.43 -3.55 1.84
CA LEU A 371 20.68 -3.51 0.40
C LEU A 371 21.15 -4.88 -0.07
N TYR A 372 20.34 -5.57 -0.87
CA TYR A 372 20.62 -6.93 -1.33
C TYR A 372 21.39 -6.97 -2.66
N GLY A 373 22.31 -7.93 -2.76
CA GLY A 373 22.94 -8.33 -4.01
C GLY A 373 22.10 -9.35 -4.79
N LYS A 374 22.55 -9.68 -6.02
CA LYS A 374 21.90 -10.70 -6.85
C LYS A 374 21.93 -12.08 -6.20
N TRP A 375 20.87 -12.88 -6.41
CA TRP A 375 20.78 -14.27 -5.96
C TRP A 375 21.88 -15.15 -6.60
N SER A 376 22.37 -16.11 -5.83
CA SER A 376 23.22 -17.17 -6.37
C SER A 376 22.47 -18.06 -7.37
N SER A 377 23.20 -18.79 -8.18
CA SER A 377 22.64 -19.97 -8.87
C SER A 377 22.06 -20.93 -7.81
N LYS A 378 20.95 -21.62 -8.18
CA LYS A 378 20.29 -22.62 -7.32
C LYS A 378 21.20 -23.84 -7.17
N LYS A 379 21.31 -24.40 -5.97
CA LYS A 379 21.86 -25.73 -5.72
C LYS A 379 20.81 -26.62 -5.08
N SER A 380 20.85 -27.90 -5.34
CA SER A 380 19.92 -28.84 -4.73
C SER A 380 20.64 -30.02 -4.07
N LYS A 381 19.98 -30.60 -3.06
CA LYS A 381 20.45 -31.78 -2.36
C LYS A 381 19.27 -32.59 -1.84
N LYS A 382 19.29 -33.90 -2.04
CA LYS A 382 18.31 -34.82 -1.46
C LYS A 382 18.66 -35.07 0.02
N VAL A 383 17.66 -34.97 0.87
CA VAL A 383 17.71 -35.40 2.28
C VAL A 383 17.52 -36.91 2.30
N LYS A 384 18.48 -37.64 2.87
CA LYS A 384 18.45 -39.10 2.97
C LYS A 384 17.53 -39.57 4.11
N LYS A 385 17.17 -40.87 4.11
CA LYS A 385 16.47 -41.55 5.21
C LYS A 385 17.08 -41.29 6.58
#